data_00c9a4664813303763d0cf2e4e9ed597
#
_entry.id   00c9a4664813303763d0cf2e4e9ed597
#
_cell.length_a   1.000
_cell.length_b   1.000
_cell.length_c   1.000
_cell.angle_alpha   90.00
_cell.angle_beta   90.00
_cell.angle_gamma   90.00
#
_symmetry.space_group_name_H-M   'P 1'
#
loop_
_entity.id
_entity.type
_entity.pdbx_description
1 polymer ?
#
loop_
_entity_poly.entity_id
_entity_poly.type
_entity_poly.pdbx_seq_one_letter_code
_entity_poly.pdbx_strand_id
1 'polypeptide(L)'
;MIASEIEIRKAGAATARERPDVALVALGPSSEHALELIDEIVHEAACPVIALLSEKDPAYVREAAKRGVFAYIVDTDSEELQSAIEITLQRFSEFDSLQGAFSRRAVIEQAKGILMERHKIDKDLAFEMVRSHSQHTGRKVIDVAGAIVESYLLLPPPPPQPPALGI
;
A
#
# COMPACT_ATOMS: atom_id res chain seq x y z
N MET A 1 -23.81 -2.17 5.85
CA MET A 1 -23.48 -3.60 5.75
C MET A 1 -23.69 -4.01 4.30
N ILE A 2 -22.64 -4.39 3.59
CA ILE A 2 -22.65 -4.47 2.12
C ILE A 2 -22.93 -5.90 1.62
N ALA A 3 -22.58 -6.92 2.38
CA ALA A 3 -22.86 -8.32 1.99
C ALA A 3 -22.83 -9.25 3.19
N SER A 4 -23.70 -10.26 3.17
CA SER A 4 -23.78 -11.29 4.21
C SER A 4 -23.15 -12.63 3.80
N GLU A 5 -22.98 -12.90 2.52
CA GLU A 5 -22.27 -14.07 1.99
C GLU A 5 -21.72 -13.72 0.61
N ILE A 6 -20.41 -13.59 0.50
CA ILE A 6 -19.72 -13.42 -0.77
C ILE A 6 -18.85 -14.65 -1.00
N GLU A 7 -18.84 -15.18 -2.22
CA GLU A 7 -17.82 -16.14 -2.63
C GLU A 7 -16.44 -15.54 -2.39
N ILE A 8 -15.56 -16.26 -1.72
CA ILE A 8 -14.23 -15.80 -1.28
C ILE A 8 -13.49 -15.07 -2.40
N ARG A 9 -13.46 -15.64 -3.61
CA ARG A 9 -12.78 -15.05 -4.78
C ARG A 9 -13.35 -13.72 -5.28
N LYS A 10 -14.44 -13.23 -4.71
CA LYS A 10 -15.07 -11.96 -5.10
C LYS A 10 -15.02 -10.93 -3.98
N ALA A 11 -14.60 -11.33 -2.79
CA ALA A 11 -14.64 -10.46 -1.63
C ALA A 11 -13.63 -9.31 -1.71
N GLY A 12 -12.40 -9.58 -2.15
CA GLY A 12 -11.40 -8.56 -2.39
C GLY A 12 -11.84 -7.55 -3.43
N ALA A 13 -12.25 -8.03 -4.62
CA ALA A 13 -12.74 -7.17 -5.69
C ALA A 13 -14.01 -6.39 -5.30
N ALA A 14 -14.93 -6.98 -4.53
CA ALA A 14 -16.11 -6.29 -4.02
C ALA A 14 -15.71 -5.19 -3.02
N THR A 15 -14.79 -5.49 -2.11
CA THR A 15 -14.29 -4.52 -1.13
C THR A 15 -13.55 -3.37 -1.81
N ALA A 16 -12.72 -3.66 -2.81
CA ALA A 16 -12.02 -2.64 -3.60
C ALA A 16 -12.99 -1.73 -4.38
N ARG A 17 -14.10 -2.30 -4.91
CA ARG A 17 -15.13 -1.53 -5.64
C ARG A 17 -15.94 -0.64 -4.71
N GLU A 18 -16.40 -1.16 -3.59
CA GLU A 18 -17.27 -0.44 -2.66
C GLU A 18 -16.51 0.57 -1.78
N ARG A 19 -15.19 0.43 -1.68
CA ARG A 19 -14.27 1.30 -0.89
C ARG A 19 -14.79 1.57 0.52
N PRO A 20 -15.06 0.55 1.34
CA PRO A 20 -15.52 0.75 2.71
C PRO A 20 -14.41 1.36 3.57
N ASP A 21 -14.81 2.05 4.63
CA ASP A 21 -13.87 2.58 5.62
C ASP A 21 -13.20 1.47 6.45
N VAL A 22 -13.88 0.33 6.62
CA VAL A 22 -13.40 -0.85 7.35
C VAL A 22 -14.06 -2.13 6.81
N ALA A 23 -13.31 -3.22 6.76
CA ALA A 23 -13.84 -4.54 6.46
C ALA A 23 -13.91 -5.38 7.74
N LEU A 24 -15.11 -5.92 8.02
CA LEU A 24 -15.33 -6.86 9.12
C LEU A 24 -15.41 -8.26 8.54
N VAL A 25 -14.52 -9.16 8.95
CA VAL A 25 -14.50 -10.55 8.51
C VAL A 25 -14.87 -11.47 9.67
N ALA A 26 -16.09 -12.03 9.61
CA ALA A 26 -16.53 -13.02 10.59
C ALA A 26 -15.92 -14.39 10.24
N LEU A 27 -15.24 -14.97 11.20
CA LEU A 27 -14.50 -16.21 11.05
C LEU A 27 -15.28 -17.34 11.67
N GLY A 28 -15.82 -18.22 10.83
CA GLY A 28 -16.42 -19.46 11.25
C GLY A 28 -15.38 -20.49 11.73
N PRO A 29 -15.81 -21.68 12.16
CA PRO A 29 -14.92 -22.73 12.72
C PRO A 29 -13.89 -23.28 11.71
N SER A 30 -13.95 -22.94 10.44
CA SER A 30 -13.01 -23.37 9.40
C SER A 30 -11.99 -22.26 9.12
N SER A 31 -10.89 -22.28 9.85
CA SER A 31 -9.89 -21.21 9.89
C SER A 31 -9.14 -20.94 8.57
N GLU A 32 -8.98 -21.94 7.70
CA GLU A 32 -8.13 -21.81 6.50
C GLU A 32 -8.76 -20.93 5.42
N HIS A 33 -10.04 -21.11 5.13
CA HIS A 33 -10.79 -20.29 4.19
C HIS A 33 -10.91 -18.82 4.62
N ALA A 34 -10.99 -18.58 5.91
CA ALA A 34 -11.05 -17.24 6.46
C ALA A 34 -9.72 -16.49 6.37
N LEU A 35 -8.61 -17.20 6.48
CA LEU A 35 -7.28 -16.64 6.29
C LEU A 35 -7.02 -16.29 4.80
N GLU A 36 -7.51 -17.10 3.86
CA GLU A 36 -7.46 -16.78 2.43
C GLU A 36 -8.29 -15.53 2.11
N LEU A 37 -9.48 -15.42 2.68
CA LEU A 37 -10.34 -14.25 2.53
C LEU A 37 -9.69 -12.96 3.07
N ILE A 38 -9.04 -13.04 4.22
CA ILE A 38 -8.29 -11.93 4.79
C ILE A 38 -7.17 -11.50 3.84
N ASP A 39 -6.40 -12.43 3.32
CA ASP A 39 -5.29 -12.18 2.41
C ASP A 39 -5.78 -11.45 1.15
N GLU A 40 -6.88 -11.91 0.56
CA GLU A 40 -7.48 -11.29 -0.62
C GLU A 40 -7.97 -9.86 -0.33
N ILE A 41 -8.68 -9.65 0.78
CA ILE A 41 -9.18 -8.32 1.14
C ILE A 41 -8.03 -7.36 1.43
N VAL A 42 -7.02 -7.78 2.19
CA VAL A 42 -5.87 -6.93 2.55
C VAL A 42 -5.05 -6.53 1.33
N HIS A 43 -4.92 -7.42 0.34
CA HIS A 43 -4.16 -7.13 -0.89
C HIS A 43 -4.92 -6.22 -1.86
N GLU A 44 -6.23 -6.34 -1.95
CA GLU A 44 -7.01 -5.61 -2.94
C GLU A 44 -7.69 -4.35 -2.37
N ALA A 45 -7.99 -4.32 -1.07
CA ALA A 45 -8.71 -3.24 -0.43
C ALA A 45 -7.77 -2.28 0.31
N ALA A 46 -7.94 -0.98 0.06
CA ALA A 46 -7.24 0.09 0.78
C ALA A 46 -7.94 0.44 2.11
N CYS A 47 -8.39 -0.56 2.87
CA CYS A 47 -9.07 -0.36 4.16
C CYS A 47 -8.58 -1.35 5.20
N PRO A 48 -8.66 -1.02 6.50
CA PRO A 48 -8.29 -1.94 7.56
C PRO A 48 -9.26 -3.10 7.68
N VAL A 49 -8.74 -4.27 8.02
CA VAL A 49 -9.53 -5.49 8.27
C VAL A 49 -9.59 -5.77 9.77
N ILE A 50 -10.79 -5.98 10.29
CA ILE A 50 -11.03 -6.46 11.65
C ILE A 50 -11.59 -7.89 11.56
N ALA A 51 -10.93 -8.82 12.24
CA ALA A 51 -11.38 -10.21 12.34
C ALA A 51 -12.34 -10.38 13.53
N LEU A 52 -13.53 -10.94 13.29
CA LEU A 52 -14.48 -11.31 14.33
C LEU A 52 -14.34 -12.80 14.61
N LEU A 53 -13.96 -13.15 15.83
CA LEU A 53 -13.70 -14.51 16.28
C LEU A 53 -14.80 -14.97 17.24
N SER A 54 -15.27 -16.20 17.09
CA SER A 54 -16.15 -16.83 18.08
C SER A 54 -15.42 -17.28 19.33
N GLU A 55 -14.14 -17.65 19.21
CA GLU A 55 -13.29 -18.10 20.30
C GLU A 55 -11.85 -17.56 20.14
N LYS A 56 -11.15 -17.41 21.27
CA LYS A 56 -9.78 -16.94 21.29
C LYS A 56 -8.80 -18.08 20.98
N ASP A 57 -8.37 -18.20 19.74
CA ASP A 57 -7.26 -19.07 19.36
C ASP A 57 -5.98 -18.24 19.14
N PRO A 58 -4.99 -18.33 20.03
CA PRO A 58 -3.74 -17.56 19.90
C PRO A 58 -2.90 -17.91 18.66
N ALA A 59 -3.02 -19.13 18.12
CA ALA A 59 -2.30 -19.52 16.92
C ALA A 59 -2.93 -18.86 15.70
N TYR A 60 -4.24 -18.87 15.65
CA TYR A 60 -5.01 -18.23 14.60
C TYR A 60 -4.85 -16.70 14.59
N VAL A 61 -4.92 -16.05 15.76
CA VAL A 61 -4.68 -14.61 15.90
C VAL A 61 -3.30 -14.22 15.34
N ARG A 62 -2.25 -14.99 15.66
CA ARG A 62 -0.90 -14.73 15.12
C ARG A 62 -0.84 -14.87 13.60
N GLU A 63 -1.53 -15.83 13.04
CA GLU A 63 -1.55 -16.04 11.60
C GLU A 63 -2.34 -14.95 10.86
N ALA A 64 -3.48 -14.55 11.39
CA ALA A 64 -4.25 -13.41 10.88
C ALA A 64 -3.46 -12.08 10.93
N ALA A 65 -2.73 -11.86 12.02
CA ALA A 65 -1.88 -10.68 12.17
C ALA A 65 -0.76 -10.62 11.11
N LYS A 66 -0.13 -11.76 10.76
CA LYS A 66 0.87 -11.83 9.70
C LYS A 66 0.29 -11.47 8.33
N ARG A 67 -0.99 -11.70 8.12
CA ARG A 67 -1.72 -11.38 6.88
C ARG A 67 -2.26 -9.96 6.85
N GLY A 68 -1.95 -9.12 7.83
CA GLY A 68 -2.27 -7.71 7.83
C GLY A 68 -3.62 -7.34 8.47
N VAL A 69 -4.19 -8.22 9.29
CA VAL A 69 -5.36 -7.86 10.12
C VAL A 69 -4.96 -6.78 11.13
N PHE A 70 -5.71 -5.70 11.17
CA PHE A 70 -5.43 -4.55 12.04
C PHE A 70 -5.90 -4.76 13.48
N ALA A 71 -7.02 -5.49 13.65
CA ALA A 71 -7.58 -5.81 14.95
C ALA A 71 -8.37 -7.12 14.90
N TYR A 72 -8.56 -7.73 16.06
CA TYR A 72 -9.50 -8.83 16.21
C TYR A 72 -10.40 -8.60 17.43
N ILE A 73 -11.60 -9.13 17.38
CA ILE A 73 -12.59 -9.05 18.44
C ILE A 73 -13.13 -10.44 18.69
N VAL A 74 -13.30 -10.81 19.95
CA VAL A 74 -13.85 -12.10 20.39
C VAL A 74 -15.14 -11.86 21.12
N ASP A 75 -16.18 -12.61 20.80
CA ASP A 75 -17.49 -12.62 21.47
C ASP A 75 -18.09 -11.20 21.63
N THR A 76 -18.48 -10.62 20.53
CA THR A 76 -18.67 -9.18 20.33
C THR A 76 -19.99 -8.67 20.89
N ASP A 77 -19.96 -7.75 21.83
CA ASP A 77 -21.06 -6.83 22.03
C ASP A 77 -20.97 -5.60 21.09
N SER A 78 -22.03 -4.83 20.97
CA SER A 78 -22.10 -3.71 20.04
C SER A 78 -21.23 -2.52 20.45
N GLU A 79 -20.97 -2.30 21.73
CA GLU A 79 -20.16 -1.19 22.22
C GLU A 79 -18.67 -1.46 22.03
N GLU A 80 -18.23 -2.69 22.30
CA GLU A 80 -16.86 -3.12 22.03
C GLU A 80 -16.53 -3.06 20.54
N LEU A 81 -17.46 -3.48 19.67
CA LEU A 81 -17.29 -3.41 18.23
C LEU A 81 -17.12 -1.97 17.75
N GLN A 82 -17.98 -1.07 18.22
CA GLN A 82 -17.89 0.33 17.83
C GLN A 82 -16.55 0.95 18.26
N SER A 83 -16.14 0.73 19.50
CA SER A 83 -14.86 1.23 20.02
C SER A 83 -13.67 0.66 19.24
N ALA A 84 -13.70 -0.63 18.90
CA ALA A 84 -12.66 -1.27 18.11
C ALA A 84 -12.58 -0.71 16.69
N ILE A 85 -13.71 -0.41 16.06
CA ILE A 85 -13.75 0.22 14.73
C ILE A 85 -13.11 1.61 14.80
N GLU A 86 -13.51 2.45 15.76
CA GLU A 86 -12.99 3.81 15.91
C GLU A 86 -11.46 3.82 16.11
N ILE A 87 -10.95 2.96 17.01
CA ILE A 87 -9.51 2.84 17.26
C ILE A 87 -8.78 2.33 16.01
N THR A 88 -9.37 1.36 15.31
CA THR A 88 -8.78 0.78 14.11
C THR A 88 -8.69 1.80 12.98
N LEU A 89 -9.74 2.58 12.74
CA LEU A 89 -9.75 3.64 11.72
C LEU A 89 -8.70 4.71 12.01
N GLN A 90 -8.57 5.15 13.27
CA GLN A 90 -7.55 6.12 13.65
C GLN A 90 -6.14 5.57 13.39
N ARG A 91 -5.82 4.37 13.86
CA ARG A 91 -4.51 3.74 13.66
C ARG A 91 -4.19 3.48 12.20
N PHE A 92 -5.18 3.08 11.42
CA PHE A 92 -5.01 2.85 9.98
C PHE A 92 -4.69 4.16 9.25
N SER A 93 -5.39 5.26 9.59
CA SER A 93 -5.10 6.58 9.02
C SER A 93 -3.67 7.05 9.30
N GLU A 94 -3.17 6.81 10.53
CA GLU A 94 -1.78 7.11 10.88
C GLU A 94 -0.79 6.24 10.09
N PHE A 95 -1.06 4.94 9.98
CA PHE A 95 -0.25 3.99 9.23
C PHE A 95 -0.21 4.35 7.74
N ASP A 96 -1.36 4.61 7.12
CA ASP A 96 -1.47 4.98 5.70
C ASP A 96 -0.74 6.29 5.39
N SER A 97 -0.85 7.26 6.30
CA SER A 97 -0.10 8.52 6.19
C SER A 97 1.41 8.31 6.21
N LEU A 98 1.91 7.43 7.09
CA LEU A 98 3.33 7.08 7.17
C LEU A 98 3.78 6.31 5.93
N GLN A 99 3.04 5.31 5.50
CA GLN A 99 3.33 4.53 4.29
C GLN A 99 3.35 5.42 3.05
N GLY A 100 2.37 6.31 2.92
CA GLY A 100 2.34 7.28 1.83
C GLY A 100 3.54 8.24 1.84
N ALA A 101 4.03 8.64 3.02
CA ALA A 101 5.24 9.45 3.13
C ALA A 101 6.50 8.68 2.70
N PHE A 102 6.63 7.42 3.12
CA PHE A 102 7.74 6.56 2.69
C PHE A 102 7.72 6.31 1.18
N SER A 103 6.57 5.99 0.61
CA SER A 103 6.41 5.75 -0.83
C SER A 103 6.75 6.99 -1.64
N ARG A 104 6.30 8.16 -1.23
CA ARG A 104 6.64 9.44 -1.88
C ARG A 104 8.14 9.71 -1.84
N ARG A 105 8.79 9.45 -0.70
CA ARG A 105 10.24 9.62 -0.57
C ARG A 105 11.00 8.65 -1.49
N ALA A 106 10.59 7.39 -1.53
CA ALA A 106 11.21 6.38 -2.38
C ALA A 106 11.17 6.77 -3.88
N VAL A 107 10.02 7.23 -4.38
CA VAL A 107 9.87 7.69 -5.76
C VAL A 107 10.77 8.89 -6.06
N ILE A 108 10.88 9.85 -5.15
CA ILE A 108 11.77 11.02 -5.32
C ILE A 108 13.23 10.58 -5.35
N GLU A 109 13.66 9.70 -4.45
CA GLU A 109 15.06 9.19 -4.44
C GLU A 109 15.36 8.37 -5.70
N GLN A 110 14.42 7.59 -6.20
CA GLN A 110 14.57 6.86 -7.45
C GLN A 110 14.72 7.80 -8.65
N ALA A 111 13.88 8.83 -8.76
CA ALA A 111 14.00 9.85 -9.81
C ALA A 111 15.35 10.59 -9.75
N LYS A 112 15.83 10.92 -8.55
CA LYS A 112 17.16 11.50 -8.35
C LYS A 112 18.26 10.58 -8.87
N GLY A 113 18.21 9.28 -8.54
CA GLY A 113 19.16 8.29 -9.02
C GLY A 113 19.23 8.24 -10.55
N ILE A 114 18.07 8.25 -11.21
CA ILE A 114 17.98 8.29 -12.68
C ILE A 114 18.63 9.56 -13.26
N LEU A 115 18.35 10.72 -12.68
CA LEU A 115 18.93 11.99 -13.14
C LEU A 115 20.43 12.04 -12.92
N MET A 116 20.92 11.58 -11.76
CA MET A 116 22.34 11.48 -11.44
C MET A 116 23.09 10.65 -12.47
N GLU A 117 22.55 9.49 -12.83
CA GLU A 117 23.16 8.62 -13.82
C GLU A 117 23.13 9.26 -15.21
N ARG A 118 21.98 9.77 -15.62
CA ARG A 118 21.77 10.30 -16.97
C ARG A 118 22.56 11.58 -17.26
N HIS A 119 22.67 12.46 -16.26
CA HIS A 119 23.33 13.77 -16.41
C HIS A 119 24.69 13.84 -15.75
N LYS A 120 25.16 12.78 -15.08
CA LYS A 120 26.44 12.72 -14.35
C LYS A 120 26.57 13.85 -13.32
N ILE A 121 25.50 14.13 -12.60
CA ILE A 121 25.37 15.18 -11.58
C ILE A 121 25.27 14.56 -10.19
N ASP A 122 25.44 15.38 -9.15
CA ASP A 122 25.26 14.97 -7.78
C ASP A 122 23.77 14.95 -7.36
N LYS A 123 23.52 14.44 -6.16
CA LYS A 123 22.16 14.27 -5.60
C LYS A 123 21.41 15.59 -5.37
N ASP A 124 22.14 16.65 -5.04
CA ASP A 124 21.56 17.93 -4.69
C ASP A 124 21.13 18.65 -5.97
N LEU A 125 21.94 18.61 -6.99
CA LEU A 125 21.60 19.14 -8.32
C LEU A 125 20.46 18.34 -8.97
N ALA A 126 20.43 17.01 -8.81
CA ALA A 126 19.34 16.19 -9.29
C ALA A 126 18.01 16.56 -8.61
N PHE A 127 18.02 16.83 -7.32
CA PHE A 127 16.82 17.30 -6.61
C PHE A 127 16.38 18.69 -7.06
N GLU A 128 17.33 19.62 -7.23
CA GLU A 128 17.03 20.98 -7.73
C GLU A 128 16.44 20.95 -9.16
N MET A 129 16.83 20.01 -10.01
CA MET A 129 16.20 19.82 -11.33
C MET A 129 14.73 19.43 -11.21
N VAL A 130 14.40 18.46 -10.34
CA VAL A 130 13.00 18.04 -10.08
C VAL A 130 12.19 19.20 -9.51
N ARG A 131 12.75 19.92 -8.53
CA ARG A 131 12.12 21.05 -7.87
C ARG A 131 11.86 22.20 -8.82
N SER A 132 12.84 22.59 -9.60
CA SER A 132 12.73 23.66 -10.61
C SER A 132 11.66 23.33 -11.63
N HIS A 133 11.61 22.10 -12.14
CA HIS A 133 10.57 21.68 -13.07
C HIS A 133 9.17 21.70 -12.42
N SER A 134 9.07 21.26 -11.16
CA SER A 134 7.83 21.32 -10.37
C SER A 134 7.31 22.77 -10.25
N GLN A 135 8.20 23.71 -9.92
CA GLN A 135 7.85 25.13 -9.81
C GLN A 135 7.45 25.75 -11.15
N HIS A 136 8.17 25.41 -12.22
CA HIS A 136 7.89 25.94 -13.55
C HIS A 136 6.56 25.44 -14.14
N THR A 137 6.19 24.20 -13.84
CA THR A 137 4.98 23.55 -14.39
C THR A 137 3.79 23.60 -13.46
N GLY A 138 3.94 24.05 -12.22
CA GLY A 138 2.90 24.02 -11.18
C GLY A 138 2.52 22.60 -10.70
N ARG A 139 3.26 21.57 -11.11
CA ARG A 139 3.03 20.17 -10.69
C ARG A 139 3.69 19.91 -9.35
N LYS A 140 3.15 18.95 -8.58
CA LYS A 140 3.81 18.52 -7.33
C LYS A 140 5.13 17.82 -7.64
N VAL A 141 6.12 17.98 -6.75
CA VAL A 141 7.44 17.32 -6.86
C VAL A 141 7.31 15.80 -7.05
N ILE A 142 6.36 15.17 -6.36
CA ILE A 142 6.10 13.73 -6.47
C ILE A 142 5.59 13.33 -7.86
N ASP A 143 4.74 14.15 -8.48
CA ASP A 143 4.20 13.87 -9.82
C ASP A 143 5.29 14.01 -10.90
N VAL A 144 6.20 14.96 -10.72
CA VAL A 144 7.38 15.11 -11.59
C VAL A 144 8.32 13.92 -11.42
N ALA A 145 8.60 13.52 -10.19
CA ALA A 145 9.44 12.37 -9.89
C ALA A 145 8.84 11.07 -10.46
N GLY A 146 7.55 10.85 -10.29
CA GLY A 146 6.83 9.72 -10.86
C GLY A 146 6.96 9.64 -12.38
N ALA A 147 6.75 10.76 -13.08
CA ALA A 147 6.89 10.83 -14.54
C ALA A 147 8.32 10.50 -15.01
N ILE A 148 9.36 10.90 -14.27
CA ILE A 148 10.75 10.55 -14.56
C ILE A 148 10.96 9.03 -14.44
N VAL A 149 10.49 8.44 -13.36
CA VAL A 149 10.59 6.98 -13.11
C VAL A 149 9.86 6.19 -14.19
N GLU A 150 8.61 6.55 -14.49
CA GLU A 150 7.81 5.92 -15.53
C GLU A 150 8.47 6.00 -16.90
N SER A 151 8.97 7.18 -17.27
CA SER A 151 9.64 7.38 -18.55
C SER A 151 10.92 6.53 -18.68
N TYR A 152 11.65 6.34 -17.60
CA TYR A 152 12.85 5.51 -17.58
C TYR A 152 12.52 4.02 -17.74
N LEU A 153 11.45 3.54 -17.11
CA LEU A 153 11.01 2.16 -17.22
C LEU A 153 10.48 1.80 -18.62
N LEU A 154 9.94 2.78 -19.34
CA LEU A 154 9.40 2.61 -20.69
C LEU A 154 10.48 2.71 -21.79
N LEU A 155 11.63 3.29 -21.50
CA LEU A 155 12.72 3.41 -22.48
C LEU A 155 13.61 2.15 -22.42
N PRO A 156 13.97 1.55 -23.58
CA PRO A 156 14.95 0.47 -23.60
C PRO A 156 16.30 1.00 -23.07
N PRO A 157 17.13 0.13 -22.47
CA PRO A 157 18.46 0.52 -22.05
C PRO A 157 19.24 1.11 -23.25
N PRO A 158 20.07 2.15 -23.03
CA PRO A 158 20.85 2.71 -24.10
C PRO A 158 21.74 1.64 -24.73
N PRO A 159 21.95 1.67 -26.07
CA PRO A 159 22.83 0.71 -26.72
C PRO A 159 24.23 0.78 -26.09
N PRO A 160 24.94 -0.34 -26.02
CA PRO A 160 26.30 -0.36 -25.47
C PRO A 160 27.18 0.67 -26.21
N GLN A 161 27.87 1.51 -25.46
CA GLN A 161 28.78 2.49 -26.03
C GLN A 161 29.88 1.73 -26.80
N PRO A 162 30.18 2.14 -28.03
CA PRO A 162 31.32 1.56 -28.75
C PRO A 162 32.57 1.74 -27.91
N PRO A 163 33.49 0.76 -27.94
CA PRO A 163 34.76 0.86 -27.21
C PRO A 163 35.45 2.17 -27.61
N ALA A 164 35.91 2.91 -26.62
CA ALA A 164 36.68 4.12 -26.87
C ALA A 164 37.89 3.76 -27.75
N LEU A 165 37.90 4.23 -28.98
CA LEU A 165 39.04 4.11 -29.84
C LEU A 165 40.20 4.86 -29.15
N GLY A 166 41.12 4.06 -28.58
CA GLY A 166 42.33 4.59 -28.01
C GLY A 166 43.11 5.34 -29.10
N ILE A 167 43.39 6.59 -28.81
CA ILE A 167 44.40 7.40 -29.52
C ILE A 167 45.73 7.21 -28.81
#